data_167775cf29700c9ef5e4249d4798c302
#
_entry.id   167775cf29700c9ef5e4249d4798c302
#
_cell.length_a   1.000
_cell.length_b   1.000
_cell.length_c   1.000
_cell.angle_alpha   90.00
_cell.angle_beta   90.00
_cell.angle_gamma   90.00
#
_symmetry.space_group_name_H-M   'P 1'
#
loop_
_entity.id
_entity.type
_entity.pdbx_description
1 polymer ?
#
loop_
_entity_poly.entity_id
_entity_poly.type
_entity_poly.pdbx_seq_one_letter_code
_entity_poly.pdbx_strand_id
1 'polypeptide(L)'
;MDRRSTALVMTLATVMTCVASATAAAQDRDAFLAGQSINCPGCNLSGANLDRRDLTGADLSGANLRGATFSRTILRGANLAGANLAGAPFKRHDLAGANLAGANLEGATLHRAILRGANLSGANLAGANLNAAILTAANLQRAKLAQALLFQIEAGGADFTGADLSAALMASAKLIVAKLDGADLTFADLWEARLTNASLRGATLTDANLHGATLLRADLSGATAERANMIRTNMRTANLSGAVLRGADFFQADLVDADLSRADLGSSRLAAAKLFNTNQTDTRFEGAIMPDNSVHP
;
A
#
# COMPACT_ATOMS: atom_id res chain seq x y z
N MET A 1 49.64 -34.26 -10.83
CA MET A 1 48.95 -32.95 -10.83
C MET A 1 48.19 -32.86 -9.53
N ASP A 2 48.67 -32.03 -8.66
CA ASP A 2 48.31 -32.00 -7.23
C ASP A 2 47.01 -31.24 -6.99
N ARG A 3 46.00 -31.91 -6.38
CA ARG A 3 44.69 -31.36 -6.03
C ARG A 3 44.79 -30.19 -5.05
N ARG A 4 45.94 -29.92 -4.44
CA ARG A 4 46.16 -28.82 -3.51
C ARG A 4 46.40 -27.48 -4.21
N SER A 5 46.93 -27.47 -5.46
CA SER A 5 47.20 -26.25 -6.23
C SER A 5 45.91 -25.61 -6.79
N THR A 6 44.89 -26.41 -7.12
CA THR A 6 43.61 -25.90 -7.67
C THR A 6 42.75 -25.24 -6.60
N ALA A 7 42.78 -25.70 -5.35
CA ALA A 7 42.02 -25.09 -4.26
C ALA A 7 42.57 -23.72 -3.83
N LEU A 8 43.93 -23.56 -3.90
CA LEU A 8 44.58 -22.30 -3.51
C LEU A 8 44.37 -21.19 -4.55
N VAL A 9 44.30 -21.54 -5.85
CA VAL A 9 44.03 -20.57 -6.93
C VAL A 9 42.60 -20.09 -6.90
N MET A 10 41.62 -20.97 -6.57
CA MET A 10 40.21 -20.54 -6.42
C MET A 10 39.97 -19.62 -5.23
N THR A 11 40.64 -19.83 -4.09
CA THR A 11 40.51 -18.96 -2.91
C THR A 11 41.16 -17.59 -3.12
N LEU A 12 42.29 -17.50 -3.80
CA LEU A 12 42.93 -16.20 -4.11
C LEU A 12 42.10 -15.39 -5.12
N ALA A 13 41.52 -16.01 -6.15
CA ALA A 13 40.69 -15.33 -7.13
C ALA A 13 39.40 -14.79 -6.47
N THR A 14 38.76 -15.55 -5.57
CA THR A 14 37.57 -15.13 -4.85
C THR A 14 37.83 -14.00 -3.86
N VAL A 15 38.98 -14.03 -3.18
CA VAL A 15 39.41 -12.95 -2.26
C VAL A 15 39.79 -11.69 -3.04
N MET A 16 40.47 -11.82 -4.18
CA MET A 16 40.83 -10.67 -5.02
C MET A 16 39.61 -9.97 -5.64
N THR A 17 38.61 -10.72 -6.09
CA THR A 17 37.38 -10.13 -6.62
C THR A 17 36.56 -9.45 -5.52
N CYS A 18 36.51 -9.98 -4.31
CA CYS A 18 35.84 -9.38 -3.18
C CYS A 18 36.54 -8.08 -2.70
N VAL A 19 37.87 -8.03 -2.70
CA VAL A 19 38.63 -6.83 -2.34
C VAL A 19 38.48 -5.74 -3.41
N ALA A 20 38.55 -6.10 -4.69
CA ALA A 20 38.37 -5.14 -5.80
C ALA A 20 36.97 -4.52 -5.82
N SER A 21 35.91 -5.29 -5.54
CA SER A 21 34.53 -4.78 -5.46
C SER A 21 34.31 -3.88 -4.24
N ALA A 22 34.96 -4.20 -3.10
CA ALA A 22 34.86 -3.38 -1.89
C ALA A 22 35.60 -2.03 -2.05
N THR A 23 36.71 -1.99 -2.77
CA THR A 23 37.46 -0.74 -3.07
C THR A 23 36.72 0.14 -4.07
N ALA A 24 36.09 -0.42 -5.09
CA ALA A 24 35.27 0.31 -6.05
C ALA A 24 34.03 0.95 -5.36
N ALA A 25 33.33 0.19 -4.55
CA ALA A 25 32.18 0.70 -3.79
C ALA A 25 32.57 1.80 -2.77
N ALA A 26 33.77 1.74 -2.20
CA ALA A 26 34.27 2.80 -1.33
C ALA A 26 34.62 4.07 -2.11
N GLN A 27 35.18 3.96 -3.31
CA GLN A 27 35.49 5.09 -4.19
C GLN A 27 34.19 5.77 -4.68
N ASP A 28 33.16 4.98 -5.05
CA ASP A 28 31.85 5.51 -5.46
C ASP A 28 31.18 6.26 -4.31
N ARG A 29 31.27 5.75 -3.07
CA ARG A 29 30.76 6.41 -1.88
C ARG A 29 31.44 7.75 -1.62
N ASP A 30 32.77 7.80 -1.68
CA ASP A 30 33.53 9.01 -1.40
C ASP A 30 33.32 10.08 -2.48
N ALA A 31 33.25 9.70 -3.76
CA ALA A 31 32.90 10.57 -4.86
C ALA A 31 31.45 11.13 -4.69
N PHE A 32 30.53 10.29 -4.28
CA PHE A 32 29.14 10.70 -3.99
C PHE A 32 29.11 11.69 -2.82
N LEU A 33 29.74 11.38 -1.69
CA LEU A 33 29.74 12.25 -0.52
C LEU A 33 30.44 13.59 -0.79
N ALA A 34 31.51 13.61 -1.61
CA ALA A 34 32.17 14.81 -2.07
C ALA A 34 31.38 15.64 -3.09
N GLY A 35 30.20 15.13 -3.54
CA GLY A 35 29.36 15.81 -4.54
C GLY A 35 29.88 15.72 -5.98
N GLN A 36 30.85 14.85 -6.23
CA GLN A 36 31.41 14.59 -7.57
C GLN A 36 30.54 13.64 -8.39
N SER A 37 29.66 12.90 -7.74
CA SER A 37 28.63 12.02 -8.33
C SER A 37 27.31 12.20 -7.63
N ILE A 38 26.20 12.00 -8.37
CA ILE A 38 24.85 11.87 -7.80
C ILE A 38 24.45 10.39 -7.63
N ASN A 39 25.23 9.45 -8.19
CA ASN A 39 24.95 8.02 -8.19
C ASN A 39 25.84 7.29 -7.19
N CYS A 40 25.24 6.35 -6.48
CA CYS A 40 25.94 5.49 -5.51
C CYS A 40 25.12 4.20 -5.26
N PRO A 41 24.90 3.36 -6.30
CA PRO A 41 24.14 2.12 -6.16
C PRO A 41 24.87 1.16 -5.20
N GLY A 42 24.11 0.53 -4.29
CA GLY A 42 24.64 -0.42 -3.31
C GLY A 42 25.53 0.20 -2.23
N CYS A 43 25.75 1.51 -2.23
CA CYS A 43 26.64 2.15 -1.27
C CYS A 43 26.14 2.06 0.17
N ASN A 44 27.08 1.96 1.11
CA ASN A 44 26.76 2.20 2.51
C ASN A 44 26.77 3.70 2.82
N LEU A 45 25.60 4.31 2.81
CA LEU A 45 25.36 5.71 3.14
C LEU A 45 24.64 5.86 4.49
N SER A 46 24.78 4.84 5.38
CA SER A 46 24.15 4.90 6.70
C SER A 46 24.66 6.10 7.50
N GLY A 47 23.72 6.88 8.07
CA GLY A 47 24.02 8.12 8.81
C GLY A 47 24.58 9.26 7.95
N ALA A 48 24.63 9.13 6.64
CA ALA A 48 25.17 10.18 5.76
C ALA A 48 24.28 11.45 5.81
N ASN A 49 24.93 12.61 5.75
CA ASN A 49 24.23 13.88 5.58
C ASN A 49 24.03 14.16 4.09
N LEU A 50 22.75 14.05 3.64
CA LEU A 50 22.35 14.35 2.26
C LEU A 50 21.53 15.64 2.17
N ASP A 51 21.53 16.43 3.23
CA ASP A 51 20.76 17.66 3.33
C ASP A 51 21.06 18.62 2.16
N ARG A 52 20.01 19.23 1.61
CA ARG A 52 20.05 20.23 0.55
C ARG A 52 20.67 19.75 -0.78
N ARG A 53 20.82 18.44 -0.97
CA ARG A 53 21.34 17.89 -2.24
C ARG A 53 20.19 17.79 -3.25
N ASP A 54 20.51 18.12 -4.49
CA ASP A 54 19.67 17.74 -5.62
C ASP A 54 20.10 16.34 -6.11
N LEU A 55 19.26 15.36 -5.83
CA LEU A 55 19.42 13.96 -6.22
C LEU A 55 18.33 13.55 -7.23
N THR A 56 17.86 14.54 -8.01
CA THR A 56 16.89 14.27 -9.09
C THR A 56 17.47 13.25 -10.07
N GLY A 57 16.76 12.15 -10.27
CA GLY A 57 17.18 11.06 -11.15
C GLY A 57 18.40 10.28 -10.68
N ALA A 58 18.93 10.51 -9.48
CA ALA A 58 20.08 9.81 -8.93
C ALA A 58 19.83 8.30 -8.83
N ASP A 59 20.86 7.50 -9.07
CA ASP A 59 20.83 6.06 -8.80
C ASP A 59 21.40 5.74 -7.42
N LEU A 60 20.53 5.39 -6.51
CA LEU A 60 20.78 4.97 -5.13
C LEU A 60 20.18 3.56 -4.88
N SER A 61 20.01 2.78 -5.95
CA SER A 61 19.44 1.43 -5.86
C SER A 61 20.27 0.55 -4.93
N GLY A 62 19.60 -0.20 -4.05
CA GLY A 62 20.25 -1.08 -3.07
C GLY A 62 21.08 -0.36 -2.00
N ALA A 63 21.16 0.97 -1.99
CA ALA A 63 21.96 1.70 -1.02
C ALA A 63 21.42 1.53 0.41
N ASN A 64 22.33 1.43 1.38
CA ASN A 64 21.96 1.50 2.79
C ASN A 64 21.92 2.96 3.24
N LEU A 65 20.72 3.52 3.36
CA LEU A 65 20.45 4.91 3.74
C LEU A 65 19.87 5.02 5.17
N ARG A 66 19.99 3.97 5.97
CA ARG A 66 19.46 3.97 7.35
C ARG A 66 20.09 5.09 8.17
N GLY A 67 19.24 5.92 8.78
CA GLY A 67 19.70 7.06 9.59
C GLY A 67 20.30 8.22 8.80
N ALA A 68 20.31 8.18 7.46
CA ALA A 68 20.72 9.31 6.65
C ALA A 68 19.75 10.49 6.83
N THR A 69 20.25 11.72 6.72
CA THR A 69 19.43 12.93 6.75
C THR A 69 19.15 13.43 5.34
N PHE A 70 17.94 13.98 5.14
CA PHE A 70 17.43 14.41 3.84
C PHE A 70 16.81 15.81 3.87
N SER A 71 17.17 16.65 4.84
CA SER A 71 16.53 17.96 4.98
C SER A 71 16.66 18.80 3.71
N ARG A 72 15.53 19.14 3.07
CA ARG A 72 15.47 19.87 1.79
C ARG A 72 16.14 19.15 0.61
N THR A 73 16.31 17.83 0.67
CA THR A 73 16.82 17.02 -0.44
C THR A 73 15.73 16.85 -1.48
N ILE A 74 16.09 16.92 -2.77
CA ILE A 74 15.20 16.67 -3.89
C ILE A 74 15.48 15.24 -4.39
N LEU A 75 14.43 14.38 -4.48
CA LEU A 75 14.54 12.97 -4.87
C LEU A 75 13.59 12.61 -6.02
N ARG A 76 13.17 13.60 -6.80
CA ARG A 76 12.26 13.38 -7.94
C ARG A 76 12.89 12.43 -8.96
N GLY A 77 12.15 11.38 -9.33
CA GLY A 77 12.62 10.38 -10.28
C GLY A 77 13.86 9.59 -9.85
N ALA A 78 14.33 9.72 -8.60
CA ALA A 78 15.49 8.97 -8.12
C ALA A 78 15.19 7.46 -8.10
N ASN A 79 16.18 6.66 -8.41
CA ASN A 79 16.14 5.21 -8.30
C ASN A 79 16.61 4.80 -6.90
N LEU A 80 15.68 4.39 -6.05
CA LEU A 80 15.87 3.90 -4.67
C LEU A 80 15.42 2.43 -4.56
N ALA A 81 15.36 1.70 -5.68
CA ALA A 81 14.90 0.31 -5.69
C ALA A 81 15.77 -0.54 -4.75
N GLY A 82 15.11 -1.29 -3.86
CA GLY A 82 15.80 -2.15 -2.88
C GLY A 82 16.60 -1.41 -1.82
N ALA A 83 16.59 -0.07 -1.79
CA ALA A 83 17.33 0.71 -0.79
C ALA A 83 16.79 0.49 0.62
N ASN A 84 17.66 0.55 1.62
CA ASN A 84 17.29 0.51 3.02
C ASN A 84 17.06 1.94 3.56
N LEU A 85 15.81 2.32 3.69
CA LEU A 85 15.31 3.62 4.13
C LEU A 85 14.51 3.51 5.44
N ALA A 86 14.76 2.46 6.24
CA ALA A 86 14.02 2.24 7.48
C ALA A 86 14.12 3.46 8.42
N GLY A 87 12.96 3.96 8.86
CA GLY A 87 12.85 5.16 9.71
C GLY A 87 13.20 6.48 9.01
N ALA A 88 13.38 6.50 7.68
CA ALA A 88 13.81 7.69 6.95
C ALA A 88 12.84 8.89 7.12
N PRO A 89 13.35 10.13 7.31
CA PRO A 89 12.55 11.32 7.60
C PRO A 89 12.14 12.06 6.31
N PHE A 90 11.19 11.51 5.53
CA PHE A 90 10.72 12.10 4.27
C PHE A 90 9.50 13.02 4.42
N LYS A 91 9.29 13.62 5.58
CA LYS A 91 8.19 14.56 5.80
C LYS A 91 8.22 15.70 4.78
N ARG A 92 7.13 15.82 3.97
CA ARG A 92 6.97 16.83 2.91
C ARG A 92 8.01 16.78 1.78
N HIS A 93 8.71 15.66 1.61
CA HIS A 93 9.67 15.51 0.50
C HIS A 93 8.96 15.24 -0.81
N ASP A 94 9.58 15.69 -1.89
CA ASP A 94 9.14 15.40 -3.26
C ASP A 94 9.89 14.17 -3.79
N LEU A 95 9.16 13.04 -3.83
CA LEU A 95 9.56 11.75 -4.36
C LEU A 95 8.74 11.40 -5.62
N ALA A 96 8.18 12.40 -6.29
CA ALA A 96 7.35 12.17 -7.48
C ALA A 96 8.15 11.39 -8.54
N GLY A 97 7.54 10.32 -9.05
CA GLY A 97 8.17 9.44 -10.05
C GLY A 97 9.38 8.64 -9.55
N ALA A 98 9.73 8.69 -8.26
CA ALA A 98 10.83 7.89 -7.73
C ALA A 98 10.55 6.40 -7.83
N ASN A 99 11.59 5.61 -8.09
CA ASN A 99 11.53 4.16 -8.05
C ASN A 99 11.95 3.66 -6.67
N LEU A 100 10.99 3.21 -5.87
CA LEU A 100 11.14 2.66 -4.52
C LEU A 100 10.77 1.17 -4.49
N ALA A 101 10.78 0.48 -5.65
CA ALA A 101 10.41 -0.92 -5.74
C ALA A 101 11.26 -1.78 -4.79
N GLY A 102 10.61 -2.58 -3.94
CA GLY A 102 11.26 -3.44 -2.95
C GLY A 102 12.08 -2.70 -1.88
N ALA A 103 12.03 -1.37 -1.80
CA ALA A 103 12.72 -0.60 -0.77
C ALA A 103 12.19 -0.90 0.63
N ASN A 104 13.06 -0.86 1.64
CA ASN A 104 12.66 -0.93 3.03
C ASN A 104 12.41 0.48 3.58
N LEU A 105 11.13 0.81 3.79
CA LEU A 105 10.62 2.07 4.34
C LEU A 105 9.92 1.85 5.68
N GLU A 106 10.20 0.73 6.37
CA GLU A 106 9.59 0.39 7.66
C GLU A 106 9.73 1.55 8.65
N GLY A 107 8.60 1.98 9.24
CA GLY A 107 8.56 3.10 10.19
C GLY A 107 8.99 4.46 9.62
N ALA A 108 9.17 4.60 8.30
CA ALA A 108 9.55 5.87 7.69
C ALA A 108 8.48 6.95 7.91
N THR A 109 8.92 8.21 8.01
CA THR A 109 8.02 9.36 8.14
C THR A 109 7.80 10.01 6.77
N LEU A 110 6.69 9.67 6.11
CA LEU A 110 6.28 10.17 4.78
C LEU A 110 5.10 11.15 4.86
N HIS A 111 4.85 11.72 6.06
CA HIS A 111 3.74 12.67 6.26
C HIS A 111 3.79 13.82 5.25
N ARG A 112 2.72 13.98 4.45
CA ARG A 112 2.60 14.96 3.36
C ARG A 112 3.70 14.83 2.29
N ALA A 113 4.34 13.69 2.15
CA ALA A 113 5.27 13.44 1.04
C ALA A 113 4.51 13.40 -0.29
N ILE A 114 5.18 13.82 -1.36
CA ILE A 114 4.65 13.74 -2.72
C ILE A 114 5.25 12.50 -3.38
N LEU A 115 4.42 11.48 -3.57
CA LEU A 115 4.76 10.18 -4.18
C LEU A 115 3.97 9.95 -5.47
N ARG A 116 3.54 11.03 -6.13
CA ARG A 116 2.74 10.93 -7.36
C ARG A 116 3.49 10.13 -8.42
N GLY A 117 2.86 9.07 -8.94
CA GLY A 117 3.46 8.19 -9.95
C GLY A 117 4.71 7.45 -9.49
N ALA A 118 5.03 7.43 -8.20
CA ALA A 118 6.16 6.66 -7.69
C ALA A 118 5.89 5.15 -7.78
N ASN A 119 6.95 4.38 -7.97
CA ASN A 119 6.89 2.93 -7.94
C ASN A 119 7.32 2.41 -6.56
N LEU A 120 6.36 1.94 -5.78
CA LEU A 120 6.52 1.36 -4.43
C LEU A 120 6.19 -0.15 -4.45
N SER A 121 6.21 -0.80 -5.63
CA SER A 121 5.84 -2.21 -5.74
C SER A 121 6.72 -3.08 -4.85
N GLY A 122 6.09 -3.92 -4.03
CA GLY A 122 6.79 -4.79 -3.08
C GLY A 122 7.58 -4.09 -1.97
N ALA A 123 7.48 -2.75 -1.84
CA ALA A 123 8.17 -2.02 -0.78
C ALA A 123 7.63 -2.40 0.61
N ASN A 124 8.48 -2.39 1.62
CA ASN A 124 8.09 -2.54 3.01
C ASN A 124 7.83 -1.16 3.63
N LEU A 125 6.56 -0.86 3.88
CA LEU A 125 6.06 0.37 4.50
C LEU A 125 5.35 0.07 5.83
N ALA A 126 5.62 -1.09 6.45
CA ALA A 126 4.97 -1.48 7.70
C ALA A 126 5.19 -0.41 8.78
N GLY A 127 4.10 0.02 9.43
CA GLY A 127 4.11 1.07 10.43
C GLY A 127 4.57 2.45 9.95
N ALA A 128 4.78 2.66 8.65
CA ALA A 128 5.18 3.97 8.11
C ALA A 128 4.08 5.03 8.27
N ASN A 129 4.47 6.28 8.46
CA ASN A 129 3.53 7.40 8.53
C ASN A 129 3.41 8.11 7.18
N LEU A 130 2.34 7.81 6.45
CA LEU A 130 1.97 8.42 5.17
C LEU A 130 0.80 9.42 5.31
N ASN A 131 0.44 9.86 6.51
CA ASN A 131 -0.69 10.76 6.70
C ASN A 131 -0.63 11.96 5.74
N ALA A 132 -1.74 12.21 5.03
CA ALA A 132 -1.89 13.26 4.02
C ALA A 132 -0.84 13.21 2.88
N ALA A 133 -0.19 12.07 2.65
CA ALA A 133 0.70 11.89 1.50
C ALA A 133 -0.09 11.86 0.19
N ILE A 134 0.56 12.29 -0.91
CA ILE A 134 0.00 12.30 -2.26
C ILE A 134 0.55 11.08 -3.01
N LEU A 135 -0.28 10.06 -3.18
CA LEU A 135 0.01 8.79 -3.84
C LEU A 135 -0.73 8.64 -5.18
N THR A 136 -1.21 9.76 -5.74
CA THR A 136 -1.99 9.71 -7.00
C THR A 136 -1.24 8.95 -8.08
N ALA A 137 -1.86 7.95 -8.69
CA ALA A 137 -1.29 7.06 -9.72
C ALA A 137 0.01 6.34 -9.31
N ALA A 138 0.32 6.23 -8.01
CA ALA A 138 1.47 5.45 -7.53
C ALA A 138 1.21 3.94 -7.67
N ASN A 139 2.26 3.17 -7.89
CA ASN A 139 2.23 1.71 -7.91
C ASN A 139 2.66 1.16 -6.54
N LEU A 140 1.71 0.59 -5.79
CA LEU A 140 1.93 -0.07 -4.50
C LEU A 140 1.58 -1.57 -4.57
N GLN A 141 1.66 -2.17 -5.75
CA GLN A 141 1.36 -3.60 -5.91
C GLN A 141 2.22 -4.43 -4.96
N ARG A 142 1.55 -5.31 -4.19
CA ARG A 142 2.21 -6.21 -3.21
C ARG A 142 3.07 -5.49 -2.17
N ALA A 143 2.89 -4.19 -1.97
CA ALA A 143 3.56 -3.45 -0.91
C ALA A 143 3.05 -3.91 0.47
N LYS A 144 3.93 -3.88 1.47
CA LYS A 144 3.60 -4.21 2.86
C LYS A 144 3.31 -2.92 3.61
N LEU A 145 2.03 -2.68 3.92
CA LEU A 145 1.52 -1.47 4.58
C LEU A 145 0.81 -1.81 5.90
N ALA A 146 1.08 -3.01 6.45
CA ALA A 146 0.46 -3.42 7.71
C ALA A 146 0.68 -2.34 8.79
N GLN A 147 -0.40 -1.94 9.47
CA GLN A 147 -0.39 -0.91 10.53
C GLN A 147 0.14 0.47 10.09
N ALA A 148 0.25 0.73 8.78
CA ALA A 148 0.66 2.05 8.29
C ALA A 148 -0.39 3.12 8.59
N LEU A 149 0.07 4.35 8.84
CA LEU A 149 -0.79 5.52 9.04
C LEU A 149 -1.04 6.18 7.68
N LEU A 150 -2.26 6.06 7.17
CA LEU A 150 -2.69 6.50 5.84
C LEU A 150 -3.87 7.48 5.91
N PHE A 151 -4.04 8.17 7.07
CA PHE A 151 -5.13 9.13 7.26
C PHE A 151 -5.08 10.23 6.20
N GLN A 152 -6.22 10.50 5.54
CA GLN A 152 -6.40 11.55 4.52
C GLN A 152 -5.42 11.47 3.34
N ILE A 153 -4.89 10.31 2.97
CA ILE A 153 -4.05 10.19 1.76
C ILE A 153 -4.83 10.58 0.50
N GLU A 154 -4.11 11.09 -0.51
CA GLU A 154 -4.62 11.31 -1.86
C GLU A 154 -4.07 10.21 -2.77
N ALA A 155 -4.82 9.12 -2.95
CA ALA A 155 -4.40 7.93 -3.68
C ALA A 155 -5.34 7.62 -4.87
N GLY A 156 -5.88 8.66 -5.50
CA GLY A 156 -6.71 8.49 -6.69
C GLY A 156 -5.94 7.78 -7.80
N GLY A 157 -6.52 6.69 -8.34
CA GLY A 157 -5.90 5.87 -9.38
C GLY A 157 -4.63 5.12 -8.98
N ALA A 158 -4.28 5.09 -7.68
CA ALA A 158 -3.15 4.27 -7.21
C ALA A 158 -3.47 2.77 -7.28
N ASP A 159 -2.43 1.97 -7.45
CA ASP A 159 -2.55 0.51 -7.58
C ASP A 159 -2.00 -0.18 -6.31
N PHE A 160 -2.92 -0.68 -5.47
CA PHE A 160 -2.65 -1.47 -4.27
C PHE A 160 -2.93 -2.97 -4.49
N THR A 161 -2.97 -3.45 -5.72
CA THR A 161 -3.29 -4.85 -6.03
C THR A 161 -2.40 -5.80 -5.23
N GLY A 162 -3.02 -6.67 -4.43
CA GLY A 162 -2.33 -7.64 -3.58
C GLY A 162 -1.49 -7.04 -2.45
N ALA A 163 -1.67 -5.75 -2.12
CA ALA A 163 -0.98 -5.13 -1.00
C ALA A 163 -1.49 -5.65 0.35
N ASP A 164 -0.62 -5.71 1.34
CA ASP A 164 -0.97 -5.94 2.74
C ASP A 164 -1.25 -4.60 3.41
N LEU A 165 -2.53 -4.30 3.63
CA LEU A 165 -3.06 -3.12 4.31
C LEU A 165 -3.70 -3.50 5.65
N SER A 166 -3.36 -4.68 6.20
CA SER A 166 -3.93 -5.18 7.44
C SER A 166 -3.72 -4.20 8.60
N ALA A 167 -4.80 -3.90 9.33
CA ALA A 167 -4.82 -2.92 10.41
C ALA A 167 -4.31 -1.51 10.03
N ALA A 168 -4.25 -1.16 8.74
CA ALA A 168 -3.85 0.17 8.30
C ALA A 168 -4.92 1.23 8.67
N LEU A 169 -4.48 2.43 9.07
CA LEU A 169 -5.37 3.53 9.43
C LEU A 169 -5.59 4.46 8.24
N MET A 170 -6.69 4.22 7.49
CA MET A 170 -7.01 4.87 6.21
C MET A 170 -8.24 5.78 6.29
N ALA A 171 -8.59 6.25 7.49
CA ALA A 171 -9.77 7.09 7.66
C ALA A 171 -9.69 8.33 6.75
N SER A 172 -10.81 8.67 6.10
CA SER A 172 -10.95 9.77 5.14
C SER A 172 -9.98 9.70 3.94
N ALA A 173 -9.40 8.53 3.63
CA ALA A 173 -8.53 8.34 2.46
C ALA A 173 -9.31 8.58 1.16
N LYS A 174 -8.67 9.23 0.17
CA LYS A 174 -9.21 9.46 -1.17
C LYS A 174 -8.69 8.40 -2.13
N LEU A 175 -9.46 7.34 -2.33
CA LEU A 175 -9.14 6.13 -3.12
C LEU A 175 -9.99 6.03 -4.41
N ILE A 176 -10.39 7.17 -4.97
CA ILE A 176 -11.25 7.21 -6.15
C ILE A 176 -10.52 6.52 -7.33
N VAL A 177 -11.17 5.55 -7.97
CA VAL A 177 -10.62 4.75 -9.10
C VAL A 177 -9.35 3.97 -8.70
N ALA A 178 -9.05 3.81 -7.41
CA ALA A 178 -7.91 3.01 -6.96
C ALA A 178 -8.17 1.52 -7.19
N LYS A 179 -7.09 0.76 -7.37
CA LYS A 179 -7.13 -0.70 -7.47
C LYS A 179 -6.66 -1.31 -6.15
N LEU A 180 -7.52 -2.12 -5.55
CA LEU A 180 -7.27 -2.86 -4.33
C LEU A 180 -7.59 -4.36 -4.53
N ASP A 181 -7.52 -4.85 -5.78
CA ASP A 181 -7.86 -6.23 -6.10
C ASP A 181 -6.96 -7.19 -5.32
N GLY A 182 -7.57 -8.12 -4.58
CA GLY A 182 -6.84 -9.10 -3.75
C GLY A 182 -6.02 -8.50 -2.62
N ALA A 183 -6.20 -7.21 -2.28
CA ALA A 183 -5.53 -6.61 -1.13
C ALA A 183 -6.08 -7.17 0.19
N ASP A 184 -5.22 -7.27 1.20
CA ASP A 184 -5.60 -7.57 2.57
C ASP A 184 -5.87 -6.28 3.34
N LEU A 185 -7.14 -6.03 3.67
CA LEU A 185 -7.64 -4.89 4.45
C LEU A 185 -8.23 -5.38 5.79
N THR A 186 -7.85 -6.57 6.25
CA THR A 186 -8.33 -7.12 7.53
C THR A 186 -8.04 -6.14 8.67
N PHE A 187 -9.06 -5.81 9.47
CA PHE A 187 -9.01 -4.80 10.54
C PHE A 187 -8.63 -3.38 10.09
N ALA A 188 -8.58 -3.07 8.80
CA ALA A 188 -8.27 -1.72 8.34
C ALA A 188 -9.37 -0.72 8.73
N ASP A 189 -8.97 0.51 9.07
CA ASP A 189 -9.91 1.61 9.34
C ASP A 189 -10.06 2.49 8.09
N LEU A 190 -11.18 2.32 7.39
CA LEU A 190 -11.61 3.06 6.19
C LEU A 190 -12.76 4.03 6.50
N TRP A 191 -12.89 4.48 7.77
CA TRP A 191 -13.94 5.40 8.18
C TRP A 191 -14.01 6.61 7.25
N GLU A 192 -15.20 6.89 6.67
CA GLU A 192 -15.44 7.97 5.71
C GLU A 192 -14.49 7.98 4.48
N ALA A 193 -13.85 6.88 4.15
CA ALA A 193 -13.00 6.80 2.96
C ALA A 193 -13.83 6.93 1.66
N ARG A 194 -13.21 7.47 0.62
CA ARG A 194 -13.82 7.68 -0.69
C ARG A 194 -13.29 6.67 -1.70
N LEU A 195 -14.08 5.65 -2.00
CA LEU A 195 -13.76 4.51 -2.88
C LEU A 195 -14.63 4.51 -4.15
N THR A 196 -15.10 5.68 -4.59
CA THR A 196 -15.94 5.77 -5.80
C THR A 196 -15.22 5.17 -7.00
N ASN A 197 -15.85 4.23 -7.72
CA ASN A 197 -15.31 3.48 -8.85
C ASN A 197 -14.01 2.70 -8.53
N ALA A 198 -13.71 2.44 -7.25
CA ALA A 198 -12.54 1.62 -6.89
C ALA A 198 -12.80 0.14 -7.20
N SER A 199 -11.75 -0.60 -7.49
CA SER A 199 -11.78 -2.06 -7.63
C SER A 199 -11.24 -2.72 -6.37
N LEU A 200 -12.04 -3.59 -5.74
CA LEU A 200 -11.73 -4.37 -4.54
C LEU A 200 -12.02 -5.87 -4.79
N ARG A 201 -11.91 -6.33 -6.03
CA ARG A 201 -12.26 -7.71 -6.39
C ARG A 201 -11.43 -8.70 -5.61
N GLY A 202 -12.09 -9.64 -4.95
CA GLY A 202 -11.43 -10.66 -4.14
C GLY A 202 -10.60 -10.10 -2.97
N ALA A 203 -10.76 -8.82 -2.60
CA ALA A 203 -10.09 -8.23 -1.44
C ALA A 203 -10.63 -8.82 -0.14
N THR A 204 -9.80 -8.85 0.91
CA THR A 204 -10.19 -9.24 2.25
C THR A 204 -10.41 -7.99 3.10
N LEU A 205 -11.65 -7.82 3.61
CA LEU A 205 -12.09 -6.70 4.45
C LEU A 205 -12.68 -7.21 5.78
N THR A 206 -12.29 -8.40 6.19
CA THR A 206 -12.79 -9.02 7.43
C THR A 206 -12.50 -8.10 8.61
N ASP A 207 -13.55 -7.83 9.43
CA ASP A 207 -13.48 -6.92 10.58
C ASP A 207 -13.04 -5.48 10.25
N ALA A 208 -13.04 -5.07 8.96
CA ALA A 208 -12.69 -3.70 8.56
C ALA A 208 -13.79 -2.70 8.94
N ASN A 209 -13.39 -1.46 9.22
CA ASN A 209 -14.31 -0.36 9.49
C ASN A 209 -14.48 0.53 8.25
N LEU A 210 -15.64 0.41 7.59
CA LEU A 210 -16.03 1.24 6.43
C LEU A 210 -17.17 2.21 6.78
N HIS A 211 -17.40 2.49 8.08
CA HIS A 211 -18.50 3.37 8.48
C HIS A 211 -18.50 4.69 7.70
N GLY A 212 -19.63 5.04 7.07
CA GLY A 212 -19.77 6.26 6.30
C GLY A 212 -18.96 6.33 5.01
N ALA A 213 -18.26 5.27 4.63
CA ALA A 213 -17.46 5.25 3.40
C ALA A 213 -18.36 5.37 2.15
N THR A 214 -17.78 5.95 1.08
CA THR A 214 -18.43 6.05 -0.23
C THR A 214 -17.85 5.03 -1.20
N LEU A 215 -18.62 3.98 -1.50
CA LEU A 215 -18.30 2.90 -2.45
C LEU A 215 -19.18 2.97 -3.70
N LEU A 216 -19.61 4.16 -4.09
CA LEU A 216 -20.43 4.38 -5.28
C LEU A 216 -19.77 3.74 -6.51
N ARG A 217 -20.44 2.79 -7.18
CA ARG A 217 -19.94 2.02 -8.33
C ARG A 217 -18.63 1.26 -8.06
N ALA A 218 -18.29 0.96 -6.81
CA ALA A 218 -17.13 0.14 -6.51
C ALA A 218 -17.40 -1.32 -6.90
N ASP A 219 -16.33 -2.04 -7.26
CA ASP A 219 -16.39 -3.47 -7.56
C ASP A 219 -15.79 -4.27 -6.39
N LEU A 220 -16.66 -4.90 -5.60
CA LEU A 220 -16.32 -5.79 -4.48
C LEU A 220 -16.64 -7.26 -4.84
N SER A 221 -16.72 -7.59 -6.13
CA SER A 221 -17.08 -8.95 -6.53
C SER A 221 -16.12 -9.98 -5.94
N GLY A 222 -16.68 -11.02 -5.32
CA GLY A 222 -15.91 -12.07 -4.64
C GLY A 222 -15.09 -11.61 -3.44
N ALA A 223 -15.24 -10.38 -2.95
CA ALA A 223 -14.55 -9.91 -1.76
C ALA A 223 -15.04 -10.64 -0.50
N THR A 224 -14.19 -10.75 0.51
CA THR A 224 -14.54 -11.26 1.84
C THR A 224 -14.58 -10.09 2.82
N ALA A 225 -15.77 -9.78 3.38
CA ALA A 225 -15.97 -8.70 4.32
C ALA A 225 -16.83 -9.16 5.52
N GLU A 226 -16.46 -10.34 6.05
CA GLU A 226 -17.12 -10.88 7.23
C GLU A 226 -16.98 -9.93 8.41
N ARG A 227 -18.08 -9.68 9.13
CA ARG A 227 -18.16 -8.78 10.31
C ARG A 227 -17.68 -7.36 10.05
N ALA A 228 -17.52 -6.95 8.79
CA ALA A 228 -17.15 -5.59 8.46
C ALA A 228 -18.22 -4.59 8.91
N ASN A 229 -17.80 -3.44 9.42
CA ASN A 229 -18.67 -2.33 9.74
C ASN A 229 -18.93 -1.49 8.47
N MET A 230 -20.11 -1.68 7.86
CA MET A 230 -20.55 -0.95 6.67
C MET A 230 -21.74 -0.03 6.96
N ILE A 231 -21.85 0.41 8.23
CA ILE A 231 -22.93 1.32 8.66
C ILE A 231 -22.86 2.61 7.85
N ARG A 232 -24.04 3.06 7.33
CA ARG A 232 -24.18 4.30 6.56
C ARG A 232 -23.28 4.42 5.33
N THR A 233 -22.80 3.31 4.80
CA THR A 233 -22.04 3.32 3.54
C THR A 233 -22.91 3.71 2.37
N ASN A 234 -22.35 4.42 1.39
CA ASN A 234 -22.99 4.63 0.10
C ASN A 234 -22.41 3.61 -0.91
N MET A 235 -23.20 2.57 -1.20
CA MET A 235 -22.85 1.47 -2.12
C MET A 235 -23.78 1.44 -3.34
N ARG A 236 -24.37 2.58 -3.70
CA ARG A 236 -25.24 2.64 -4.88
C ARG A 236 -24.50 2.13 -6.11
N THR A 237 -25.18 1.27 -6.87
CA THR A 237 -24.64 0.65 -8.10
C THR A 237 -23.31 -0.10 -7.90
N ALA A 238 -22.96 -0.44 -6.67
CA ALA A 238 -21.77 -1.26 -6.39
C ALA A 238 -22.00 -2.72 -6.81
N ASN A 239 -20.94 -3.40 -7.20
CA ASN A 239 -20.95 -4.82 -7.50
C ASN A 239 -20.42 -5.60 -6.29
N LEU A 240 -21.30 -6.34 -5.60
CA LEU A 240 -20.97 -7.24 -4.50
C LEU A 240 -21.25 -8.71 -4.88
N SER A 241 -21.31 -9.01 -6.18
CA SER A 241 -21.65 -10.36 -6.64
C SER A 241 -20.67 -11.40 -6.10
N GLY A 242 -21.21 -12.46 -5.49
CA GLY A 242 -20.41 -13.53 -4.90
C GLY A 242 -19.58 -13.13 -3.69
N ALA A 243 -19.77 -11.94 -3.13
CA ALA A 243 -19.04 -11.52 -1.93
C ALA A 243 -19.48 -12.29 -0.68
N VAL A 244 -18.56 -12.53 0.25
CA VAL A 244 -18.82 -13.13 1.57
C VAL A 244 -18.95 -12.00 2.60
N LEU A 245 -20.20 -11.75 3.06
CA LEU A 245 -20.61 -10.61 3.87
C LEU A 245 -21.22 -11.06 5.21
N ARG A 246 -20.92 -12.29 5.66
CA ARG A 246 -21.50 -12.87 6.86
C ARG A 246 -21.27 -12.01 8.09
N GLY A 247 -22.35 -11.72 8.84
CA GLY A 247 -22.26 -10.92 10.06
C GLY A 247 -21.86 -9.45 9.84
N ALA A 248 -21.73 -8.97 8.60
CA ALA A 248 -21.44 -7.56 8.34
C ALA A 248 -22.62 -6.65 8.74
N ASP A 249 -22.32 -5.44 9.19
CA ASP A 249 -23.33 -4.45 9.61
C ASP A 249 -23.56 -3.40 8.52
N PHE A 250 -24.69 -3.49 7.84
CA PHE A 250 -25.17 -2.56 6.82
C PHE A 250 -26.25 -1.58 7.35
N PHE A 251 -26.30 -1.34 8.66
CA PHE A 251 -27.31 -0.44 9.20
C PHE A 251 -27.32 0.91 8.47
N GLN A 252 -28.49 1.29 7.91
CA GLN A 252 -28.65 2.52 7.13
C GLN A 252 -27.74 2.63 5.87
N ALA A 253 -27.17 1.55 5.38
CA ALA A 253 -26.41 1.57 4.13
C ALA A 253 -27.33 1.81 2.91
N ASP A 254 -26.81 2.51 1.90
CA ASP A 254 -27.51 2.74 0.63
C ASP A 254 -26.96 1.77 -0.44
N LEU A 255 -27.71 0.71 -0.70
CA LEU A 255 -27.41 -0.35 -1.68
C LEU A 255 -28.28 -0.25 -2.94
N VAL A 256 -28.96 0.89 -3.16
CA VAL A 256 -29.83 1.06 -4.32
C VAL A 256 -29.08 0.73 -5.62
N ASP A 257 -29.71 -0.07 -6.50
CA ASP A 257 -29.18 -0.55 -7.77
C ASP A 257 -27.90 -1.41 -7.64
N ALA A 258 -27.51 -1.88 -6.44
CA ALA A 258 -26.34 -2.73 -6.24
C ALA A 258 -26.58 -4.18 -6.72
N ASP A 259 -25.52 -4.87 -7.12
CA ASP A 259 -25.56 -6.29 -7.45
C ASP A 259 -25.08 -7.13 -6.24
N LEU A 260 -26.01 -7.85 -5.61
CA LEU A 260 -25.79 -8.79 -4.50
C LEU A 260 -25.88 -10.25 -4.97
N SER A 261 -25.95 -10.50 -6.30
CA SER A 261 -26.16 -11.85 -6.80
C SER A 261 -25.09 -12.82 -6.26
N ARG A 262 -25.53 -13.96 -5.77
CA ARG A 262 -24.70 -15.00 -5.17
C ARG A 262 -23.87 -14.56 -3.94
N ALA A 263 -24.15 -13.38 -3.38
CA ALA A 263 -23.51 -12.94 -2.15
C ALA A 263 -24.04 -13.72 -0.93
N ASP A 264 -23.18 -13.91 0.07
CA ASP A 264 -23.55 -14.51 1.36
C ASP A 264 -23.66 -13.41 2.44
N LEU A 265 -24.88 -13.01 2.76
CA LEU A 265 -25.23 -12.06 3.81
C LEU A 265 -25.77 -12.76 5.09
N GLY A 266 -25.45 -14.04 5.28
CA GLY A 266 -25.89 -14.78 6.45
C GLY A 266 -25.56 -14.04 7.76
N SER A 267 -26.52 -13.94 8.67
CA SER A 267 -26.37 -13.25 9.97
C SER A 267 -25.95 -11.77 9.88
N SER A 268 -26.04 -11.14 8.71
CA SER A 268 -25.75 -9.71 8.53
C SER A 268 -26.87 -8.84 9.10
N ARG A 269 -26.57 -7.55 9.33
CA ARG A 269 -27.56 -6.56 9.78
C ARG A 269 -27.85 -5.56 8.68
N LEU A 270 -29.04 -5.66 8.06
CA LEU A 270 -29.52 -4.75 7.00
C LEU A 270 -30.58 -3.77 7.52
N ALA A 271 -30.77 -3.66 8.83
CA ALA A 271 -31.82 -2.80 9.41
C ALA A 271 -31.73 -1.38 8.85
N ALA A 272 -32.84 -0.86 8.35
CA ALA A 272 -32.97 0.43 7.67
C ALA A 272 -32.05 0.63 6.43
N ALA A 273 -31.44 -0.43 5.90
CA ALA A 273 -30.71 -0.36 4.63
C ALA A 273 -31.68 -0.16 3.45
N LYS A 274 -31.21 0.51 2.39
CA LYS A 274 -31.97 0.71 1.17
C LYS A 274 -31.59 -0.34 0.13
N LEU A 275 -32.52 -1.26 -0.16
CA LEU A 275 -32.33 -2.35 -1.13
C LEU A 275 -33.17 -2.17 -2.40
N PHE A 276 -33.58 -0.94 -2.73
CA PHE A 276 -34.38 -0.72 -3.91
C PHE A 276 -33.62 -1.10 -5.19
N ASN A 277 -34.26 -1.90 -6.05
CA ASN A 277 -33.72 -2.34 -7.33
C ASN A 277 -32.37 -3.09 -7.24
N THR A 278 -32.05 -3.74 -6.09
CA THR A 278 -30.87 -4.61 -5.97
C THR A 278 -31.08 -5.93 -6.71
N ASN A 279 -30.02 -6.44 -7.36
CA ASN A 279 -30.03 -7.80 -7.88
C ASN A 279 -29.73 -8.77 -6.72
N GLN A 280 -30.70 -9.59 -6.32
CA GLN A 280 -30.57 -10.55 -5.22
C GLN A 280 -30.64 -12.02 -5.69
N THR A 281 -30.31 -12.28 -6.97
CA THR A 281 -30.34 -13.64 -7.53
C THR A 281 -29.35 -14.53 -6.75
N ASP A 282 -29.85 -15.64 -6.20
CA ASP A 282 -29.08 -16.59 -5.42
C ASP A 282 -28.37 -16.01 -4.18
N THR A 283 -28.80 -14.86 -3.69
CA THR A 283 -28.27 -14.25 -2.47
C THR A 283 -28.72 -15.04 -1.24
N ARG A 284 -27.79 -15.26 -0.29
CA ARG A 284 -28.10 -15.92 0.98
C ARG A 284 -28.30 -14.89 2.09
N PHE A 285 -29.44 -14.98 2.80
CA PHE A 285 -29.79 -14.08 3.90
C PHE A 285 -30.07 -14.82 5.21
N GLU A 286 -29.75 -16.12 5.32
CA GLU A 286 -30.06 -16.92 6.50
C GLU A 286 -29.65 -16.23 7.81
N GLY A 287 -30.61 -15.98 8.70
CA GLY A 287 -30.41 -15.28 9.96
C GLY A 287 -30.11 -13.77 9.83
N ALA A 288 -30.18 -13.18 8.65
CA ALA A 288 -29.98 -11.75 8.47
C ALA A 288 -31.14 -10.93 9.04
N ILE A 289 -30.82 -9.77 9.63
CA ILE A 289 -31.81 -8.77 10.05
C ILE A 289 -32.11 -7.87 8.86
N MET A 290 -33.32 -8.00 8.31
CA MET A 290 -33.76 -7.30 7.11
C MET A 290 -34.06 -5.80 7.36
N PRO A 291 -34.25 -4.98 6.31
CA PRO A 291 -34.49 -3.54 6.47
C PRO A 291 -35.67 -3.17 7.36
N ASP A 292 -36.67 -4.00 7.46
CA ASP A 292 -37.87 -3.85 8.32
C ASP A 292 -37.67 -4.40 9.74
N ASN A 293 -36.45 -4.81 10.08
CA ASN A 293 -36.08 -5.48 11.32
C ASN A 293 -36.61 -6.91 11.48
N SER A 294 -37.20 -7.53 10.46
CA SER A 294 -37.51 -8.96 10.46
C SER A 294 -36.20 -9.78 10.36
N VAL A 295 -36.24 -11.02 10.88
CA VAL A 295 -35.13 -11.96 10.70
C VAL A 295 -35.47 -12.87 9.53
N HIS A 296 -34.57 -12.96 8.55
CA HIS A 296 -34.73 -13.87 7.42
C HIS A 296 -34.52 -15.32 7.92
N PRO A 297 -35.42 -16.24 7.62
CA PRO A 297 -35.36 -17.63 8.08
C PRO A 297 -34.11 -18.39 7.57
#